data_5e4187eec4d24c0ded295a74ed23b3c6
#
_entry.id   5e4187eec4d24c0ded295a74ed23b3c6
#
_cell.length_a   1.000
_cell.length_b   1.000
_cell.length_c   1.000
_cell.angle_alpha   90.00
_cell.angle_beta   90.00
_cell.angle_gamma   90.00
#
_symmetry.space_group_name_H-M   'P 1'
#
loop_
_entity.id
_entity.type
_entity.pdbx_description
1 polymer ?
#
loop_
_entity_poly.entity_id
_entity_poly.type
_entity_poly.pdbx_seq_one_letter_code
_entity_poly.pdbx_strand_id
1 'polypeptide(L)'
;DDQVAALRDKGRDPYLAFIGNVDPDSLKMTPTDRKFYGEWEWHTDMSYIPVPPTFSLLHARIVPATGGDTGFCSQVLAASALPDDLRREVSTLRIKHDATYTSSGVLRPGMSAPASPIEAHGHAHPVLRATPSGPALFLGRRTNAYVVGLPLDESEDLLNRLWAHATQEAFQYHHHWRVGQVVAWDNRMMLHMRHPVDETAARFMWRTQTKGEAVRAVTA
;
A
#
# COMPACT_ATOMS: atom_id res chain seq x y z
N ASP A 1 0.87 10.30 -20.69
CA ASP A 1 -0.08 11.40 -20.86
C ASP A 1 -1.27 11.04 -21.75
N ASP A 2 -1.16 10.02 -22.61
CA ASP A 2 -2.28 9.53 -23.45
C ASP A 2 -3.44 8.95 -22.62
N GLN A 3 -3.15 8.32 -21.48
CA GLN A 3 -4.18 7.83 -20.57
C GLN A 3 -4.98 8.97 -19.91
N VAL A 4 -4.31 10.07 -19.58
CA VAL A 4 -4.94 11.26 -19.03
C VAL A 4 -5.87 11.90 -20.06
N ALA A 5 -5.42 11.99 -21.31
CA ALA A 5 -6.22 12.50 -22.42
C ALA A 5 -7.45 11.60 -22.66
N ALA A 6 -7.26 10.27 -22.73
CA ALA A 6 -8.33 9.31 -22.93
C ALA A 6 -9.39 9.30 -21.81
N LEU A 7 -9.02 9.61 -20.57
CA LEU A 7 -9.97 9.77 -19.46
C LEU A 7 -10.77 11.07 -19.59
N ARG A 8 -10.10 12.19 -19.94
CA ARG A 8 -10.74 13.48 -20.17
C ARG A 8 -11.74 13.46 -21.33
N ASP A 9 -11.39 12.77 -22.41
CA ASP A 9 -12.27 12.56 -23.56
C ASP A 9 -13.56 11.80 -23.21
N LYS A 10 -13.48 10.95 -22.16
CA LYS A 10 -14.64 10.27 -21.57
C LYS A 10 -15.34 11.08 -20.46
N GLY A 11 -14.99 12.36 -20.29
CA GLY A 11 -15.54 13.22 -19.24
C GLY A 11 -15.13 12.80 -17.82
N ARG A 12 -14.08 11.99 -17.65
CA ARG A 12 -13.59 11.51 -16.36
C ARG A 12 -12.42 12.39 -15.88
N ASP A 13 -12.38 12.66 -14.58
CA ASP A 13 -11.24 13.30 -13.96
C ASP A 13 -10.07 12.29 -13.88
N PRO A 14 -8.93 12.57 -14.53
CA PRO A 14 -7.79 11.67 -14.54
C PRO A 14 -7.08 11.54 -13.18
N TYR A 15 -7.39 12.41 -12.24
CA TYR A 15 -6.83 12.38 -10.89
C TYR A 15 -7.72 11.64 -9.88
N LEU A 16 -8.90 11.19 -10.29
CA LEU A 16 -9.81 10.39 -9.50
C LEU A 16 -9.81 8.95 -9.99
N ALA A 17 -9.24 8.06 -9.18
CA ALA A 17 -9.33 6.63 -9.38
C ALA A 17 -10.60 6.08 -8.72
N PHE A 18 -11.19 5.10 -9.36
CA PHE A 18 -12.29 4.33 -8.83
C PHE A 18 -11.79 3.10 -8.07
N ILE A 19 -12.34 2.85 -6.89
CA ILE A 19 -12.06 1.65 -6.07
C ILE A 19 -13.38 1.04 -5.65
N GLY A 20 -13.71 -0.12 -6.20
CA GLY A 20 -14.96 -0.80 -5.85
C GLY A 20 -15.39 -1.87 -6.86
N ASN A 21 -16.58 -2.43 -6.63
CA ASN A 21 -17.24 -3.45 -7.46
C ASN A 21 -18.50 -2.92 -8.16
N VAL A 22 -18.58 -1.62 -8.38
CA VAL A 22 -19.70 -0.93 -9.01
C VAL A 22 -19.15 -0.15 -10.19
N ASP A 23 -19.80 -0.23 -11.34
CA ASP A 23 -19.46 0.63 -12.47
C ASP A 23 -19.73 2.10 -12.11
N PRO A 24 -18.75 3.01 -12.21
CA PRO A 24 -18.89 4.38 -11.72
C PRO A 24 -19.90 5.23 -12.50
N ASP A 25 -20.24 4.86 -13.72
CA ASP A 25 -21.16 5.61 -14.57
C ASP A 25 -22.60 5.13 -14.40
N SER A 26 -22.81 3.81 -14.38
CA SER A 26 -24.15 3.19 -14.27
C SER A 26 -24.56 2.90 -12.82
N LEU A 27 -23.63 2.93 -11.87
CA LEU A 27 -23.78 2.52 -10.47
C LEU A 27 -24.29 1.08 -10.30
N LYS A 28 -24.17 0.26 -11.33
CA LYS A 28 -24.52 -1.17 -11.28
C LYS A 28 -23.33 -1.98 -10.82
N MET A 29 -23.61 -3.05 -10.10
CA MET A 29 -22.58 -4.00 -9.73
C MET A 29 -21.97 -4.61 -11.00
N THR A 30 -20.66 -4.63 -11.04
CA THR A 30 -19.90 -5.31 -12.08
C THR A 30 -19.43 -6.66 -11.55
N PRO A 31 -19.43 -7.71 -12.40
CA PRO A 31 -18.75 -8.95 -12.04
C PRO A 31 -17.31 -8.61 -11.69
N THR A 32 -16.92 -8.77 -10.45
CA THR A 32 -15.55 -8.54 -10.04
C THR A 32 -14.74 -9.80 -10.31
N ASP A 33 -13.70 -9.66 -11.11
CA ASP A 33 -12.58 -10.58 -10.95
C ASP A 33 -12.01 -10.28 -9.55
N ARG A 34 -12.23 -11.19 -8.59
CA ARG A 34 -11.76 -11.11 -7.20
C ARG A 34 -10.32 -10.64 -7.09
N LYS A 35 -9.51 -10.98 -8.10
CA LYS A 35 -8.08 -10.68 -8.15
C LYS A 35 -7.77 -9.19 -8.19
N PHE A 36 -8.67 -8.35 -8.66
CA PHE A 36 -8.44 -6.91 -8.82
C PHE A 36 -9.25 -6.04 -7.87
N TYR A 37 -10.15 -6.64 -7.06
CA TYR A 37 -11.02 -5.90 -6.17
C TYR A 37 -10.35 -5.52 -4.85
N GLY A 38 -9.35 -4.67 -4.95
CA GLY A 38 -8.71 -4.04 -3.79
C GLY A 38 -7.55 -4.85 -3.21
N GLU A 39 -6.80 -4.20 -2.38
CA GLU A 39 -5.62 -4.75 -1.72
C GLU A 39 -5.98 -5.01 -0.26
N TRP A 40 -6.22 -6.27 0.11
CA TRP A 40 -6.58 -6.71 1.45
C TRP A 40 -5.39 -7.12 2.32
N GLU A 41 -4.19 -7.04 1.79
CA GLU A 41 -2.97 -7.19 2.58
C GLU A 41 -2.41 -5.82 2.97
N TRP A 42 -1.73 -5.75 4.12
CA TRP A 42 -1.06 -4.54 4.58
C TRP A 42 -0.05 -4.05 3.55
N HIS A 43 -0.16 -2.79 3.15
CA HIS A 43 0.74 -2.20 2.16
C HIS A 43 0.85 -0.68 2.30
N THR A 44 1.89 -0.13 1.67
CA THR A 44 2.04 1.30 1.36
C THR A 44 1.79 1.50 -0.13
N ASP A 45 0.99 2.49 -0.47
CA ASP A 45 0.68 2.83 -1.86
C ASP A 45 1.93 3.15 -2.66
N MET A 46 2.03 2.53 -3.87
CA MET A 46 3.08 2.80 -4.86
C MET A 46 4.50 2.80 -4.29
N SER A 47 4.76 2.04 -3.24
CA SER A 47 6.08 1.96 -2.60
C SER A 47 7.20 1.49 -3.53
N TYR A 48 6.85 0.88 -4.65
CA TYR A 48 7.76 0.32 -5.65
C TYR A 48 8.30 1.34 -6.67
N ILE A 49 7.92 2.63 -6.58
CA ILE A 49 8.46 3.69 -7.42
C ILE A 49 9.43 4.59 -6.63
N PRO A 50 10.35 5.31 -7.30
CA PRO A 50 11.35 6.16 -6.63
C PRO A 50 10.75 7.22 -5.71
N VAL A 51 9.59 7.77 -6.08
CA VAL A 51 8.91 8.87 -5.37
C VAL A 51 7.44 8.48 -5.12
N PRO A 52 7.17 7.69 -4.07
CA PRO A 52 5.79 7.31 -3.71
C PRO A 52 4.95 8.54 -3.31
N PRO A 53 3.61 8.50 -3.49
CA PRO A 53 2.73 9.59 -3.09
C PRO A 53 2.83 9.89 -1.59
N THR A 54 2.70 11.17 -1.24
CA THR A 54 2.74 11.61 0.17
C THR A 54 1.43 11.30 0.88
N PHE A 55 0.30 11.70 0.29
CA PHE A 55 -1.02 11.42 0.87
C PHE A 55 -1.87 10.61 -0.11
N SER A 56 -2.68 9.73 0.46
CA SER A 56 -3.79 9.07 -0.23
C SER A 56 -5.09 9.48 0.42
N LEU A 57 -6.14 9.67 -0.38
CA LEU A 57 -7.47 10.06 0.05
C LEU A 57 -8.50 9.10 -0.54
N LEU A 58 -9.46 8.69 0.28
CA LEU A 58 -10.65 7.96 -0.14
C LEU A 58 -11.92 8.74 0.22
N HIS A 59 -12.85 8.81 -0.72
CA HIS A 59 -14.18 9.36 -0.51
C HIS A 59 -15.22 8.26 -0.69
N ALA A 60 -15.98 7.97 0.36
CA ALA A 60 -17.00 6.92 0.37
C ALA A 60 -18.27 7.37 -0.36
N ARG A 61 -18.62 6.66 -1.44
CA ARG A 61 -19.83 6.90 -2.25
C ARG A 61 -20.90 5.85 -2.00
N ILE A 62 -20.50 4.59 -1.97
CA ILE A 62 -21.37 3.47 -1.60
C ILE A 62 -20.58 2.62 -0.60
N VAL A 63 -21.20 2.32 0.51
CA VAL A 63 -20.61 1.55 1.62
C VAL A 63 -21.52 0.37 1.92
N PRO A 64 -21.01 -0.85 2.00
CA PRO A 64 -21.78 -2.01 2.43
C PRO A 64 -22.22 -1.86 3.89
N ALA A 65 -23.29 -2.52 4.28
CA ALA A 65 -23.79 -2.49 5.65
C ALA A 65 -22.79 -3.11 6.64
N THR A 66 -21.99 -4.07 6.19
CA THR A 66 -20.96 -4.74 7.00
C THR A 66 -19.72 -5.02 6.16
N GLY A 67 -18.55 -4.95 6.77
CA GLY A 67 -17.26 -5.19 6.13
C GLY A 67 -16.80 -4.02 5.23
N GLY A 68 -15.70 -4.23 4.52
CA GLY A 68 -15.12 -3.24 3.62
C GLY A 68 -14.47 -2.05 4.33
N ASP A 69 -14.25 -2.12 5.63
CA ASP A 69 -13.52 -1.15 6.43
C ASP A 69 -12.08 -0.99 5.94
N THR A 70 -11.44 0.09 6.34
CA THR A 70 -10.02 0.29 6.06
C THR A 70 -9.22 0.24 7.36
N GLY A 71 -8.28 -0.70 7.41
CA GLY A 71 -7.27 -0.75 8.47
C GLY A 71 -6.11 0.19 8.13
N PHE A 72 -5.61 0.87 9.14
CA PHE A 72 -4.39 1.68 9.12
C PHE A 72 -3.45 1.16 10.20
N CYS A 73 -2.15 1.09 9.91
CA CYS A 73 -1.14 0.64 10.86
C CYS A 73 0.03 1.62 10.89
N SER A 74 0.26 2.22 12.06
CA SER A 74 1.27 3.27 12.23
C SER A 74 2.69 2.71 12.18
N GLN A 75 3.41 3.10 11.16
CA GLN A 75 4.80 2.70 10.98
C GLN A 75 5.77 3.55 11.80
N VAL A 76 5.33 4.72 12.28
CA VAL A 76 6.08 5.53 13.24
C VAL A 76 6.07 4.87 14.62
N LEU A 77 4.89 4.42 15.09
CA LEU A 77 4.78 3.68 16.35
C LEU A 77 5.57 2.36 16.27
N ALA A 78 5.42 1.61 15.17
CA ALA A 78 6.18 0.39 14.95
C ALA A 78 7.69 0.65 14.96
N ALA A 79 8.17 1.72 14.31
CA ALA A 79 9.58 2.08 14.35
C ALA A 79 10.05 2.48 15.76
N SER A 80 9.23 3.21 16.51
CA SER A 80 9.59 3.62 17.89
C SER A 80 9.69 2.43 18.86
N ALA A 81 8.91 1.39 18.62
CA ALA A 81 8.84 0.17 19.43
C ALA A 81 9.78 -0.95 18.94
N LEU A 82 10.60 -0.71 17.90
CA LEU A 82 11.57 -1.71 17.44
C LEU A 82 12.53 -2.09 18.58
N PRO A 83 12.75 -3.40 18.81
CA PRO A 83 13.84 -3.87 19.66
C PRO A 83 15.19 -3.29 19.20
N ASP A 84 16.07 -2.96 20.14
CA ASP A 84 17.34 -2.28 19.85
C ASP A 84 18.26 -3.06 18.92
N ASP A 85 18.26 -4.39 19.04
CA ASP A 85 19.01 -5.28 18.17
C ASP A 85 18.48 -5.23 16.74
N LEU A 86 17.15 -5.35 16.56
CA LEU A 86 16.51 -5.28 15.26
C LEU A 86 16.65 -3.89 14.63
N ARG A 87 16.54 -2.82 15.44
CA ARG A 87 16.76 -1.45 14.97
C ARG A 87 18.18 -1.26 14.43
N ARG A 88 19.20 -1.77 15.14
CA ARG A 88 20.59 -1.71 14.67
C ARG A 88 20.80 -2.51 13.40
N GLU A 89 20.23 -3.73 13.34
CA GLU A 89 20.30 -4.61 12.18
C GLU A 89 19.78 -3.92 10.91
N VAL A 90 18.66 -3.21 10.98
CA VAL A 90 18.00 -2.63 9.80
C VAL A 90 18.39 -1.19 9.47
N SER A 91 19.18 -0.53 10.32
CA SER A 91 19.46 0.91 10.25
C SER A 91 20.05 1.37 8.90
N THR A 92 20.84 0.51 8.26
CA THR A 92 21.49 0.79 6.97
C THR A 92 20.92 -0.01 5.81
N LEU A 93 20.00 -0.92 6.10
CA LEU A 93 19.46 -1.82 5.09
C LEU A 93 18.41 -1.13 4.20
N ARG A 94 18.23 -1.70 3.03
CA ARG A 94 17.23 -1.27 2.04
C ARG A 94 16.39 -2.47 1.62
N ILE A 95 15.11 -2.24 1.44
CA ILE A 95 14.19 -3.23 0.86
C ILE A 95 13.86 -2.81 -0.56
N LYS A 96 13.99 -3.71 -1.51
CA LYS A 96 13.42 -3.56 -2.84
C LYS A 96 11.94 -3.92 -2.77
N HIS A 97 11.09 -2.99 -3.15
CA HIS A 97 9.63 -3.14 -3.18
C HIS A 97 9.21 -3.57 -4.58
N ASP A 98 8.48 -4.66 -4.67
CA ASP A 98 8.08 -5.25 -5.94
C ASP A 98 6.98 -4.45 -6.65
N ALA A 99 7.17 -4.16 -7.93
CA ALA A 99 6.19 -3.56 -8.83
C ALA A 99 5.39 -4.59 -9.63
N THR A 100 5.79 -5.86 -9.63
CA THR A 100 5.25 -6.91 -10.50
C THR A 100 3.89 -7.40 -10.04
N TYR A 101 3.70 -7.52 -8.73
CA TYR A 101 2.47 -8.01 -8.12
C TYR A 101 1.71 -6.92 -7.36
N THR A 102 0.42 -7.13 -7.15
CA THR A 102 -0.36 -6.38 -6.16
C THR A 102 0.05 -6.80 -4.75
N SER A 103 -0.42 -6.11 -3.70
CA SER A 103 -0.18 -6.54 -2.31
C SER A 103 -0.80 -7.91 -2.01
N SER A 104 -1.86 -8.28 -2.72
CA SER A 104 -2.53 -9.57 -2.61
C SER A 104 -1.91 -10.69 -3.46
N GLY A 105 -0.73 -10.46 -4.04
CA GLY A 105 0.01 -11.48 -4.81
C GLY A 105 -0.50 -11.72 -6.23
N VAL A 106 -1.31 -10.82 -6.79
CA VAL A 106 -1.80 -10.94 -8.17
C VAL A 106 -0.84 -10.27 -9.13
N LEU A 107 -0.44 -10.97 -10.19
CA LEU A 107 0.40 -10.43 -11.25
C LEU A 107 -0.32 -9.25 -11.93
N ARG A 108 0.37 -8.11 -12.04
CA ARG A 108 -0.19 -6.90 -12.65
C ARG A 108 -0.26 -7.05 -14.17
N PRO A 109 -1.29 -6.46 -14.82
CA PRO A 109 -1.40 -6.47 -16.27
C PRO A 109 -0.13 -5.95 -16.94
N GLY A 110 0.34 -6.66 -17.96
CA GLY A 110 1.55 -6.31 -18.71
C GLY A 110 2.87 -6.66 -18.03
N MET A 111 2.83 -7.24 -16.82
CA MET A 111 4.03 -7.72 -16.14
C MET A 111 4.25 -9.22 -16.37
N SER A 112 5.51 -9.65 -16.34
CA SER A 112 5.92 -11.05 -16.33
C SER A 112 6.40 -11.44 -14.94
N ALA A 113 6.09 -12.66 -14.52
CA ALA A 113 6.59 -13.19 -13.25
C ALA A 113 8.12 -13.24 -13.26
N PRO A 114 8.81 -12.64 -12.27
CA PRO A 114 10.27 -12.71 -12.19
C PRO A 114 10.71 -14.12 -11.77
N ALA A 115 11.90 -14.52 -12.16
CA ALA A 115 12.46 -15.82 -11.75
C ALA A 115 12.80 -15.85 -10.25
N SER A 116 13.06 -14.68 -9.65
CA SER A 116 13.29 -14.54 -8.21
C SER A 116 12.92 -13.13 -7.72
N PRO A 117 12.75 -12.92 -6.40
CA PRO A 117 12.55 -11.57 -5.83
C PRO A 117 13.68 -10.59 -6.17
N ILE A 118 14.90 -11.09 -6.38
CA ILE A 118 16.04 -10.24 -6.76
C ILE A 118 15.84 -9.61 -8.15
N GLU A 119 15.19 -10.33 -9.06
CA GLU A 119 14.95 -9.89 -10.43
C GLU A 119 13.65 -9.10 -10.60
N ALA A 120 12.78 -9.11 -9.59
CA ALA A 120 11.51 -8.41 -9.64
C ALA A 120 11.70 -6.91 -9.94
N HIS A 121 10.82 -6.35 -10.78
CA HIS A 121 10.81 -4.91 -11.04
C HIS A 121 10.40 -4.15 -9.77
N GLY A 122 11.02 -2.98 -9.55
CA GLY A 122 10.68 -2.15 -8.41
C GLY A 122 11.82 -1.24 -7.98
N HIS A 123 11.65 -0.58 -6.85
CA HIS A 123 12.63 0.36 -6.33
C HIS A 123 13.04 -0.02 -4.91
N ALA A 124 14.32 0.19 -4.59
CA ALA A 124 14.86 -0.06 -3.25
C ALA A 124 14.81 1.20 -2.38
N HIS A 125 14.18 1.08 -1.21
CA HIS A 125 14.07 2.15 -0.23
C HIS A 125 14.73 1.76 1.10
N PRO A 126 15.14 2.73 1.95
CA PRO A 126 15.63 2.41 3.29
C PRO A 126 14.51 1.75 4.11
N VAL A 127 14.89 0.79 4.97
CA VAL A 127 13.97 0.14 5.93
C VAL A 127 13.42 1.16 6.91
N LEU A 128 14.27 2.08 7.38
CA LEU A 128 13.89 3.20 8.24
C LEU A 128 13.96 4.49 7.40
N ARG A 129 12.81 5.11 7.19
CA ARG A 129 12.69 6.40 6.50
C ARG A 129 12.47 7.54 7.49
N ALA A 130 13.01 8.71 7.15
CA ALA A 130 12.70 9.95 7.86
C ALA A 130 11.31 10.45 7.46
N THR A 131 10.51 10.87 8.45
CA THR A 131 9.21 11.52 8.26
C THR A 131 9.08 12.74 9.17
N PRO A 132 8.09 13.63 8.96
CA PRO A 132 7.85 14.76 9.85
C PRO A 132 7.57 14.36 11.31
N SER A 133 7.08 13.16 11.56
CA SER A 133 6.76 12.62 12.88
C SER A 133 7.86 11.74 13.48
N GLY A 134 9.04 11.71 12.86
CA GLY A 134 10.17 10.87 13.26
C GLY A 134 10.40 9.68 12.33
N PRO A 135 11.27 8.75 12.70
CA PRO A 135 11.52 7.53 11.95
C PRO A 135 10.25 6.70 11.75
N ALA A 136 10.07 6.14 10.55
CA ALA A 136 9.02 5.17 10.24
C ALA A 136 9.61 3.94 9.56
N LEU A 137 9.06 2.76 9.85
CA LEU A 137 9.33 1.58 9.05
C LEU A 137 8.75 1.78 7.65
N PHE A 138 9.50 1.39 6.63
CA PHE A 138 9.03 1.48 5.24
C PHE A 138 9.16 0.12 4.55
N LEU A 139 8.21 -0.75 4.87
CA LEU A 139 8.18 -2.14 4.40
C LEU A 139 7.51 -2.29 3.02
N GLY A 140 6.66 -1.34 2.66
CA GLY A 140 6.01 -1.29 1.35
C GLY A 140 4.97 -2.39 1.14
N ARG A 141 5.37 -3.50 0.53
CA ARG A 141 4.56 -4.70 0.27
C ARG A 141 5.36 -5.94 0.61
N ARG A 142 4.68 -6.99 1.12
CA ARG A 142 5.36 -8.23 1.51
C ARG A 142 5.73 -9.11 0.30
N THR A 143 4.85 -9.17 -0.69
CA THR A 143 5.02 -10.03 -1.87
C THR A 143 6.27 -9.66 -2.65
N ASN A 144 7.16 -10.61 -2.88
CA ASN A 144 8.45 -10.44 -3.59
C ASN A 144 9.33 -9.29 -3.09
N ALA A 145 9.10 -8.80 -1.88
CA ALA A 145 10.03 -7.87 -1.25
C ALA A 145 11.37 -8.57 -1.00
N TYR A 146 12.46 -7.82 -1.08
CA TYR A 146 13.80 -8.35 -0.93
C TYR A 146 14.70 -7.35 -0.21
N VAL A 147 15.38 -7.81 0.84
CA VAL A 147 16.38 -7.01 1.55
C VAL A 147 17.68 -7.03 0.76
N VAL A 148 18.02 -5.89 0.19
CA VAL A 148 19.13 -5.77 -0.76
C VAL A 148 20.46 -6.16 -0.11
N GLY A 149 21.15 -7.09 -0.74
CA GLY A 149 22.48 -7.54 -0.31
C GLY A 149 22.49 -8.75 0.62
N LEU A 150 21.33 -9.22 1.08
CA LEU A 150 21.25 -10.47 1.85
C LEU A 150 21.01 -11.69 0.95
N PRO A 151 21.42 -12.88 1.37
CA PRO A 151 20.89 -14.13 0.83
C PRO A 151 19.35 -14.16 0.91
N LEU A 152 18.69 -14.91 0.00
CA LEU A 152 17.23 -14.91 -0.07
C LEU A 152 16.56 -15.42 1.20
N ASP A 153 17.10 -16.46 1.80
CA ASP A 153 16.61 -17.05 3.06
C ASP A 153 16.76 -16.09 4.23
N GLU A 154 17.91 -15.41 4.38
CA GLU A 154 18.13 -14.41 5.41
C GLU A 154 17.21 -13.18 5.19
N SER A 155 17.04 -12.77 3.93
CA SER A 155 16.10 -11.70 3.56
C SER A 155 14.67 -12.05 3.96
N GLU A 156 14.25 -13.28 3.69
CA GLU A 156 12.91 -13.76 4.01
C GLU A 156 12.66 -13.81 5.52
N ASP A 157 13.62 -14.31 6.29
CA ASP A 157 13.55 -14.38 7.75
C ASP A 157 13.49 -12.98 8.37
N LEU A 158 14.32 -12.05 7.90
CA LEU A 158 14.29 -10.67 8.38
C LEU A 158 12.97 -9.97 8.03
N LEU A 159 12.47 -10.15 6.81
CA LEU A 159 11.18 -9.59 6.39
C LEU A 159 10.04 -10.17 7.24
N ASN A 160 10.04 -11.45 7.55
CA ASN A 160 9.03 -12.06 8.42
C ASN A 160 9.04 -11.45 9.82
N ARG A 161 10.22 -11.26 10.42
CA ARG A 161 10.36 -10.59 11.72
C ARG A 161 9.86 -9.14 11.68
N LEU A 162 10.22 -8.39 10.64
CA LEU A 162 9.81 -7.00 10.49
C LEU A 162 8.29 -6.86 10.29
N TRP A 163 7.69 -7.69 9.44
CA TRP A 163 6.25 -7.66 9.20
C TRP A 163 5.46 -8.08 10.43
N ALA A 164 5.88 -9.14 11.13
CA ALA A 164 5.25 -9.55 12.39
C ALA A 164 5.30 -8.45 13.46
N HIS A 165 6.42 -7.69 13.52
CA HIS A 165 6.54 -6.55 14.41
C HIS A 165 5.67 -5.37 13.95
N ALA A 166 5.76 -5.00 12.66
CA ALA A 166 5.16 -3.78 12.12
C ALA A 166 3.63 -3.81 12.06
N THR A 167 3.03 -4.99 12.07
CA THR A 167 1.57 -5.18 11.98
C THR A 167 0.92 -5.63 13.27
N GLN A 168 1.56 -5.38 14.41
CA GLN A 168 0.94 -5.67 15.73
C GLN A 168 -0.31 -4.82 15.94
N GLU A 169 -1.30 -5.41 16.58
CA GLU A 169 -2.61 -4.79 16.85
C GLU A 169 -2.47 -3.45 17.58
N ALA A 170 -1.48 -3.31 18.45
CA ALA A 170 -1.18 -2.08 19.19
C ALA A 170 -0.88 -0.86 18.28
N PHE A 171 -0.54 -1.08 17.01
CA PHE A 171 -0.25 -0.02 16.04
C PHE A 171 -1.39 0.21 15.05
N GLN A 172 -2.49 -0.53 15.17
CA GLN A 172 -3.59 -0.53 14.22
C GLN A 172 -4.75 0.38 14.63
N TYR A 173 -5.42 0.92 13.63
CA TYR A 173 -6.72 1.58 13.72
C TYR A 173 -7.58 1.11 12.55
N HIS A 174 -8.85 0.77 12.82
CA HIS A 174 -9.81 0.32 11.81
C HIS A 174 -10.92 1.35 11.64
N HIS A 175 -11.01 1.91 10.43
CA HIS A 175 -12.02 2.91 10.08
C HIS A 175 -13.27 2.26 9.52
N HIS A 176 -14.38 2.45 10.21
CA HIS A 176 -15.72 2.05 9.77
C HIS A 176 -16.32 3.16 8.90
N TRP A 177 -16.58 2.85 7.64
CA TRP A 177 -17.03 3.83 6.67
C TRP A 177 -18.50 4.20 6.80
N ARG A 178 -18.79 5.48 6.56
CA ARG A 178 -20.14 6.00 6.28
C ARG A 178 -20.13 6.72 4.95
N VAL A 179 -21.25 6.67 4.20
CA VAL A 179 -21.39 7.39 2.93
C VAL A 179 -21.10 8.88 3.12
N GLY A 180 -20.36 9.47 2.21
CA GLY A 180 -19.96 10.87 2.22
C GLY A 180 -18.67 11.18 3.00
N GLN A 181 -18.14 10.26 3.79
CA GLN A 181 -16.88 10.48 4.50
C GLN A 181 -15.69 10.54 3.53
N VAL A 182 -14.75 11.43 3.84
CA VAL A 182 -13.43 11.48 3.24
C VAL A 182 -12.39 11.17 4.30
N VAL A 183 -11.54 10.20 4.04
CA VAL A 183 -10.38 9.87 4.89
C VAL A 183 -9.11 10.11 4.09
N ALA A 184 -8.20 10.86 4.69
CA ALA A 184 -6.86 11.08 4.17
C ALA A 184 -5.84 10.48 5.13
N TRP A 185 -4.79 9.85 4.60
CA TRP A 185 -3.67 9.36 5.40
C TRP A 185 -2.34 9.73 4.79
N ASP A 186 -1.35 9.89 5.66
CA ASP A 186 0.03 10.08 5.24
C ASP A 186 0.63 8.71 4.88
N ASN A 187 0.80 8.50 3.57
CA ASN A 187 1.32 7.26 3.01
C ASN A 187 2.81 7.02 3.35
N ARG A 188 3.47 8.03 3.90
CA ARG A 188 4.85 7.90 4.38
C ARG A 188 4.95 7.18 5.72
N MET A 189 3.87 7.19 6.50
CA MET A 189 3.85 6.78 7.90
C MET A 189 2.89 5.62 8.19
N MET A 190 2.10 5.20 7.20
CA MET A 190 1.06 4.19 7.39
C MET A 190 1.18 3.03 6.41
N LEU A 191 1.02 1.82 6.92
CA LEU A 191 0.47 0.73 6.14
C LEU A 191 -1.05 0.83 6.18
N HIS A 192 -1.71 0.38 5.15
CA HIS A 192 -3.17 0.26 5.12
C HIS A 192 -3.61 -1.00 4.39
N MET A 193 -4.82 -1.43 4.68
CA MET A 193 -5.47 -2.58 4.03
C MET A 193 -6.96 -2.38 3.97
N ARG A 194 -7.64 -3.09 3.09
CA ARG A 194 -9.10 -3.18 3.07
C ARG A 194 -9.55 -4.49 3.71
N HIS A 195 -10.46 -4.39 4.66
CA HIS A 195 -11.11 -5.58 5.21
C HIS A 195 -11.97 -6.30 4.16
N PRO A 196 -12.18 -7.60 4.31
CA PRO A 196 -13.09 -8.35 3.44
C PRO A 196 -14.48 -7.70 3.37
N VAL A 197 -15.12 -7.83 2.21
CA VAL A 197 -16.48 -7.37 1.96
C VAL A 197 -17.22 -8.50 1.26
N ASP A 198 -18.52 -8.62 1.55
CA ASP A 198 -19.39 -9.50 0.80
C ASP A 198 -19.40 -9.06 -0.68
N GLU A 199 -19.13 -10.00 -1.58
CA GLU A 199 -19.04 -9.72 -3.02
C GLU A 199 -20.36 -9.32 -3.65
N THR A 200 -21.48 -9.67 -3.00
CA THR A 200 -22.82 -9.26 -3.38
C THR A 200 -23.18 -7.86 -2.90
N ALA A 201 -22.37 -7.29 -1.99
CA ALA A 201 -22.59 -5.95 -1.45
C ALA A 201 -21.85 -4.90 -2.29
N ALA A 202 -22.56 -3.87 -2.69
CA ALA A 202 -21.98 -2.77 -3.45
C ALA A 202 -21.02 -1.94 -2.60
N ARG A 203 -19.82 -1.66 -3.14
CA ARG A 203 -18.86 -0.74 -2.56
C ARG A 203 -18.25 0.15 -3.64
N PHE A 204 -18.26 1.46 -3.40
CA PHE A 204 -17.69 2.43 -4.31
C PHE A 204 -17.00 3.56 -3.55
N MET A 205 -15.73 3.75 -3.83
CA MET A 205 -14.90 4.83 -3.32
C MET A 205 -14.24 5.58 -4.47
N TRP A 206 -14.20 6.90 -4.39
CA TRP A 206 -13.24 7.69 -5.15
C TRP A 206 -11.91 7.73 -4.40
N ARG A 207 -10.83 7.63 -5.16
CA ARG A 207 -9.45 7.73 -4.63
C ARG A 207 -8.67 8.78 -5.38
N THR A 208 -7.91 9.58 -4.65
CA THR A 208 -6.88 10.44 -5.21
C THR A 208 -5.62 10.40 -4.38
N GLN A 209 -4.50 10.83 -4.96
CA GLN A 209 -3.20 10.84 -4.31
C GLN A 209 -2.47 12.13 -4.63
N THR A 210 -1.69 12.64 -3.68
CA THR A 210 -0.82 13.80 -3.91
C THR A 210 0.53 13.37 -4.47
N LYS A 211 1.22 14.30 -5.12
CA LYS A 211 2.63 14.10 -5.48
C LYS A 211 3.45 13.81 -4.22
N GLY A 212 4.45 12.97 -4.39
CA GLY A 212 5.35 12.59 -3.31
C GLY A 212 6.64 13.39 -3.28
N GLU A 213 7.46 13.03 -2.30
CA GLU A 213 8.83 13.50 -2.13
C GLU A 213 9.78 12.30 -2.12
N ALA A 214 11.05 12.54 -2.46
CA ALA A 214 12.07 11.49 -2.43
C ALA A 214 12.18 10.89 -1.02
N VAL A 215 12.23 9.56 -0.95
CA VAL A 215 12.39 8.85 0.32
C VAL A 215 13.80 9.07 0.86
N ARG A 216 13.89 9.58 2.09
CA ARG A 216 15.15 9.82 2.79
C ARG A 216 15.32 8.77 3.90
N ALA A 217 16.54 8.24 4.02
CA ALA A 217 16.90 7.43 5.17
C ALA A 217 16.96 8.29 6.44
N VAL A 218 16.81 7.65 7.58
CA VAL A 218 17.14 8.27 8.86
C VAL A 218 18.65 8.48 8.89
N THR A 219 19.09 9.69 9.18
CA THR A 219 20.52 9.97 9.44
C THR A 219 20.84 9.56 10.87
N ALA A 220 21.97 8.86 11.05
CA ALA A 220 22.49 8.49 12.37
C ALA A 220 22.81 9.74 13.21
#